data_ca5a566b316853800f23c29a6d49276e
#
_entry.id   ca5a566b316853800f23c29a6d49276e
#
_cell.length_a   1.000
_cell.length_b   1.000
_cell.length_c   1.000
_cell.angle_alpha   90.00
_cell.angle_beta   90.00
_cell.angle_gamma   90.00
#
_symmetry.space_group_name_H-M   'P 1'
#
loop_
_entity.id
_entity.type
_entity.pdbx_description
1 polymer ?
#
loop_
_entity_poly.entity_id
_entity_poly.type
_entity_poly.pdbx_seq_one_letter_code
_entity_poly.pdbx_strand_id
1 'polypeptide(L)'
;MSAPKYNTSNYDAAANKYKELQDKYSGEGAYKQAESESYNTAKQHAGEIAQTVAENAGGTAGANAQAAARSAGMSRSKAIATGAQMSGNAAANAYGNTYNNAYNNAYTSNLNARLTNNQNTINSQSKLMDTEHQKDTNIYNSESNKYSAGMGLAGGIFNGVANAISDETKKNISDKTPGDRCDELLKRLKGEK
;
A
#
# COMPACT_ATOMS: atom_id res chain seq x y z
N MET A 1 -23.99 8.93 -32.70
CA MET A 1 -23.16 8.46 -31.54
C MET A 1 -22.13 9.55 -31.25
N SER A 2 -21.94 9.89 -29.96
CA SER A 2 -20.84 10.79 -29.55
C SER A 2 -19.54 10.02 -29.42
N ALA A 3 -18.41 10.65 -29.73
CA ALA A 3 -17.10 10.04 -29.50
C ALA A 3 -16.89 9.74 -28.01
N PRO A 4 -16.26 8.62 -27.65
CA PRO A 4 -15.97 8.28 -26.27
C PRO A 4 -15.03 9.31 -25.64
N LYS A 5 -15.26 9.62 -24.35
CA LYS A 5 -14.38 10.50 -23.56
C LYS A 5 -13.54 9.63 -22.64
N TYR A 6 -12.25 9.93 -22.59
CA TYR A 6 -11.37 9.28 -21.62
C TYR A 6 -11.77 9.71 -20.19
N ASN A 7 -12.09 8.73 -19.33
CA ASN A 7 -12.48 8.96 -17.96
C ASN A 7 -11.35 8.46 -17.04
N THR A 8 -10.81 9.33 -16.19
CA THR A 8 -9.70 9.06 -15.26
C THR A 8 -10.18 8.92 -13.82
N SER A 9 -11.48 8.78 -13.57
CA SER A 9 -12.03 8.86 -12.21
C SER A 9 -11.47 7.78 -11.27
N ASN A 10 -11.20 6.57 -11.75
CA ASN A 10 -10.63 5.51 -10.93
C ASN A 10 -9.14 5.78 -10.65
N TYR A 11 -8.41 6.19 -11.68
CA TYR A 11 -7.02 6.60 -11.54
C TYR A 11 -6.86 7.79 -10.59
N ASP A 12 -7.68 8.84 -10.75
CA ASP A 12 -7.61 10.06 -9.92
C ASP A 12 -7.89 9.75 -8.44
N ALA A 13 -8.86 8.88 -8.15
CA ALA A 13 -9.14 8.42 -6.80
C ALA A 13 -7.95 7.65 -6.19
N ALA A 14 -7.34 6.74 -6.97
CA ALA A 14 -6.18 5.98 -6.54
C ALA A 14 -4.93 6.86 -6.35
N ALA A 15 -4.72 7.85 -7.24
CA ALA A 15 -3.62 8.82 -7.17
C ALA A 15 -3.74 9.74 -5.94
N ASN A 16 -4.94 10.21 -5.63
CA ASN A 16 -5.19 10.99 -4.42
C ASN A 16 -4.89 10.17 -3.15
N LYS A 17 -5.29 8.90 -3.13
CA LYS A 17 -4.98 8.00 -2.01
C LYS A 17 -3.49 7.70 -1.89
N TYR A 18 -2.81 7.52 -3.01
CA TYR A 18 -1.36 7.37 -3.03
C TYR A 18 -0.65 8.57 -2.42
N LYS A 19 -1.05 9.78 -2.80
CA LYS A 19 -0.50 11.03 -2.26
C LYS A 19 -0.75 11.16 -0.75
N GLU A 20 -1.97 10.88 -0.29
CA GLU A 20 -2.30 10.87 1.15
C GLU A 20 -1.39 9.92 1.94
N LEU A 21 -1.18 8.70 1.43
CA LEU A 21 -0.33 7.71 2.09
C LEU A 21 1.15 8.08 2.01
N GLN A 22 1.59 8.67 0.91
CA GLN A 22 2.94 9.18 0.78
C GLN A 22 3.21 10.31 1.80
N ASP A 23 2.30 11.27 1.93
CA ASP A 23 2.42 12.36 2.90
C ASP A 23 2.41 11.82 4.35
N LYS A 24 1.62 10.77 4.62
CA LYS A 24 1.51 10.17 5.95
C LYS A 24 2.71 9.29 6.33
N TYR A 25 3.24 8.51 5.40
CA TYR A 25 4.21 7.45 5.68
C TYR A 25 5.62 7.70 5.13
N SER A 26 5.84 8.81 4.45
CA SER A 26 7.16 9.25 4.00
C SER A 26 7.59 10.55 4.68
N GLY A 27 8.88 10.81 4.62
CA GLY A 27 9.45 12.04 5.17
C GLY A 27 9.79 11.97 6.68
N GLU A 28 10.27 13.09 7.18
CA GLU A 28 10.84 13.20 8.55
C GLU A 28 9.79 12.95 9.64
N GLY A 29 8.54 13.39 9.42
CA GLY A 29 7.46 13.20 10.40
C GLY A 29 7.10 11.73 10.60
N ALA A 30 6.98 10.96 9.51
CA ALA A 30 6.70 9.53 9.55
C ALA A 30 7.87 8.75 10.19
N TYR A 31 9.11 9.14 9.89
CA TYR A 31 10.28 8.56 10.52
C TYR A 31 10.31 8.81 12.03
N LYS A 32 10.11 10.05 12.47
CA LYS A 32 10.05 10.41 13.90
C LYS A 32 8.93 9.68 14.66
N GLN A 33 7.78 9.49 14.02
CA GLN A 33 6.71 8.71 14.61
C GLN A 33 7.12 7.24 14.77
N ALA A 34 7.65 6.62 13.72
CA ALA A 34 8.13 5.23 13.74
C ALA A 34 9.23 5.04 14.80
N GLU A 35 10.15 5.99 14.90
CA GLU A 35 11.24 6.04 15.90
C GLU A 35 10.68 6.09 17.33
N SER A 36 9.77 7.03 17.62
CA SER A 36 9.16 7.21 18.94
C SER A 36 8.37 5.97 19.38
N GLU A 37 7.57 5.39 18.49
CA GLU A 37 6.81 4.18 18.78
C GLU A 37 7.72 2.96 18.99
N SER A 38 8.82 2.85 18.21
CA SER A 38 9.80 1.79 18.35
C SER A 38 10.58 1.92 19.66
N TYR A 39 10.91 3.14 20.06
CA TYR A 39 11.53 3.44 21.35
C TYR A 39 10.66 2.96 22.51
N ASN A 40 9.39 3.34 22.54
CA ASN A 40 8.47 2.99 23.62
C ASN A 40 8.25 1.46 23.72
N THR A 41 8.05 0.80 22.57
CA THR A 41 7.88 -0.65 22.51
C THR A 41 9.14 -1.38 22.97
N ALA A 42 10.32 -0.94 22.53
CA ALA A 42 11.60 -1.54 22.91
C ALA A 42 11.91 -1.35 24.40
N LYS A 43 11.62 -0.18 24.93
CA LYS A 43 11.80 0.12 26.37
C LYS A 43 10.96 -0.79 27.25
N GLN A 44 9.68 -0.96 26.92
CA GLN A 44 8.79 -1.85 27.66
C GLN A 44 9.27 -3.30 27.59
N HIS A 45 9.51 -3.81 26.42
CA HIS A 45 9.93 -5.21 26.18
C HIS A 45 11.27 -5.52 26.84
N ALA A 46 12.25 -4.61 26.75
CA ALA A 46 13.54 -4.77 27.38
C ALA A 46 13.43 -4.77 28.92
N GLY A 47 12.55 -3.93 29.47
CA GLY A 47 12.28 -3.88 30.91
C GLY A 47 11.73 -5.21 31.43
N GLU A 48 10.73 -5.77 30.77
CA GLU A 48 10.10 -7.05 31.16
C GLU A 48 11.10 -8.21 31.10
N ILE A 49 11.89 -8.32 30.03
CA ILE A 49 12.92 -9.36 29.91
C ILE A 49 14.02 -9.19 30.96
N ALA A 50 14.52 -7.96 31.12
CA ALA A 50 15.61 -7.68 32.04
C ALA A 50 15.20 -7.93 33.49
N GLN A 51 13.97 -7.61 33.86
CA GLN A 51 13.44 -7.91 35.19
C GLN A 51 13.40 -9.42 35.45
N THR A 52 12.87 -10.23 34.54
CA THR A 52 12.80 -11.69 34.68
C THR A 52 14.19 -12.30 34.79
N VAL A 53 15.15 -11.86 33.99
CA VAL A 53 16.53 -12.35 34.04
C VAL A 53 17.23 -11.94 35.35
N ALA A 54 17.01 -10.69 35.80
CA ALA A 54 17.57 -10.20 37.05
C ALA A 54 17.05 -10.98 38.28
N GLU A 55 15.75 -11.23 38.34
CA GLU A 55 15.15 -12.01 39.44
C GLU A 55 15.74 -13.44 39.49
N ASN A 56 15.88 -14.11 38.38
CA ASN A 56 16.48 -15.44 38.30
C ASN A 56 17.99 -15.41 38.66
N ALA A 57 18.74 -14.47 38.13
CA ALA A 57 20.18 -14.33 38.41
C ALA A 57 20.40 -14.01 39.89
N GLY A 58 19.64 -13.07 40.46
CA GLY A 58 19.71 -12.69 41.85
C GLY A 58 19.36 -13.83 42.78
N GLY A 59 18.25 -14.51 42.50
CA GLY A 59 17.82 -15.66 43.29
C GLY A 59 18.88 -16.78 43.35
N THR A 60 19.42 -17.16 42.19
CA THR A 60 20.47 -18.18 42.09
C THR A 60 21.76 -17.74 42.77
N ALA A 61 22.25 -16.55 42.55
CA ALA A 61 23.47 -16.04 43.16
C ALA A 61 23.35 -15.92 44.68
N GLY A 62 22.22 -15.40 45.14
CA GLY A 62 21.94 -15.26 46.58
C GLY A 62 21.88 -16.60 47.31
N ALA A 63 21.17 -17.60 46.76
CA ALA A 63 21.09 -18.94 47.32
C ALA A 63 22.47 -19.63 47.38
N ASN A 64 23.24 -19.57 46.30
CA ASN A 64 24.58 -20.15 46.23
C ASN A 64 25.54 -19.46 47.20
N ALA A 65 25.55 -18.14 47.32
CA ALA A 65 26.39 -17.39 48.24
C ALA A 65 26.03 -17.68 49.71
N GLN A 66 24.74 -17.78 50.02
CA GLN A 66 24.29 -18.16 51.37
C GLN A 66 24.72 -19.59 51.74
N ALA A 67 24.58 -20.55 50.82
CA ALA A 67 25.00 -21.93 51.04
C ALA A 67 26.52 -22.02 51.26
N ALA A 68 27.32 -21.34 50.39
CA ALA A 68 28.77 -21.29 50.53
C ALA A 68 29.22 -20.63 51.84
N ALA A 69 28.62 -19.55 52.26
CA ALA A 69 28.91 -18.87 53.50
C ALA A 69 28.63 -19.78 54.75
N ARG A 70 27.54 -20.54 54.68
CA ARG A 70 27.21 -21.52 55.74
C ARG A 70 28.20 -22.67 55.77
N SER A 71 28.61 -23.21 54.65
CA SER A 71 29.63 -24.26 54.51
C SER A 71 30.99 -23.82 55.05
N ALA A 72 31.30 -22.51 54.91
CA ALA A 72 32.51 -21.89 55.46
C ALA A 72 32.41 -21.57 56.97
N GLY A 73 31.36 -22.01 57.66
CA GLY A 73 31.20 -21.83 59.10
C GLY A 73 30.69 -20.44 59.54
N MET A 74 30.17 -19.65 58.61
CA MET A 74 29.60 -18.34 58.99
C MET A 74 28.29 -18.52 59.76
N SER A 75 28.02 -17.59 60.69
CA SER A 75 26.75 -17.54 61.40
C SER A 75 25.58 -17.34 60.39
N ARG A 76 24.38 -17.82 60.75
CA ARG A 76 23.21 -17.72 59.91
C ARG A 76 22.91 -16.30 59.45
N SER A 77 23.06 -15.31 60.30
CA SER A 77 22.81 -13.92 59.98
C SER A 77 23.83 -13.37 58.95
N LYS A 78 25.10 -13.70 59.12
CA LYS A 78 26.17 -13.33 58.18
C LYS A 78 25.95 -14.01 56.81
N ALA A 79 25.61 -15.31 56.81
CA ALA A 79 25.35 -16.01 55.55
C ALA A 79 24.15 -15.42 54.78
N ILE A 80 23.07 -15.05 55.47
CA ILE A 80 21.92 -14.38 54.89
C ILE A 80 22.33 -13.02 54.29
N ALA A 81 23.10 -12.21 55.04
CA ALA A 81 23.57 -10.92 54.57
C ALA A 81 24.47 -11.02 53.32
N THR A 82 25.37 -12.01 53.28
CA THR A 82 26.21 -12.33 52.11
C THR A 82 25.37 -12.72 50.93
N GLY A 83 24.37 -13.60 51.13
CA GLY A 83 23.43 -14.01 50.08
C GLY A 83 22.64 -12.82 49.51
N ALA A 84 22.13 -11.94 50.37
CA ALA A 84 21.39 -10.74 49.94
C ALA A 84 22.25 -9.78 49.12
N GLN A 85 23.50 -9.56 49.55
CA GLN A 85 24.43 -8.69 48.81
C GLN A 85 24.77 -9.26 47.41
N MET A 86 25.07 -10.56 47.36
CA MET A 86 25.37 -11.21 46.07
C MET A 86 24.16 -11.29 45.16
N SER A 87 22.98 -11.51 45.73
CA SER A 87 21.70 -11.43 44.98
C SER A 87 21.49 -10.09 44.34
N GLY A 88 21.64 -8.99 45.13
CA GLY A 88 21.48 -7.63 44.63
C GLY A 88 22.47 -7.26 43.51
N ASN A 89 23.76 -7.63 43.71
CA ASN A 89 24.79 -7.37 42.71
C ASN A 89 24.54 -8.16 41.41
N ALA A 90 24.19 -9.44 41.54
CA ALA A 90 23.93 -10.28 40.37
C ALA A 90 22.66 -9.80 39.58
N ALA A 91 21.61 -9.47 40.34
CA ALA A 91 20.38 -8.92 39.73
C ALA A 91 20.65 -7.60 38.99
N ALA A 92 21.36 -6.65 39.61
CA ALA A 92 21.67 -5.37 39.01
C ALA A 92 22.52 -5.51 37.73
N ASN A 93 23.54 -6.35 37.76
CA ASN A 93 24.38 -6.62 36.58
C ASN A 93 23.61 -7.33 35.48
N ALA A 94 22.80 -8.34 35.82
CA ALA A 94 21.96 -9.07 34.85
C ALA A 94 20.93 -8.15 34.23
N TYR A 95 20.27 -7.29 35.04
CA TYR A 95 19.31 -6.30 34.52
C TYR A 95 19.97 -5.36 33.51
N GLY A 96 21.06 -4.68 33.87
CA GLY A 96 21.71 -3.70 33.00
C GLY A 96 22.16 -4.30 31.67
N ASN A 97 22.83 -5.45 31.72
CA ASN A 97 23.32 -6.13 30.51
C ASN A 97 22.15 -6.62 29.61
N THR A 98 21.15 -7.24 30.21
CA THR A 98 19.98 -7.77 29.47
C THR A 98 19.14 -6.64 28.92
N TYR A 99 18.90 -5.57 29.70
CA TYR A 99 18.14 -4.42 29.24
C TYR A 99 18.77 -3.79 28.02
N ASN A 100 20.06 -3.47 28.05
CA ASN A 100 20.75 -2.82 26.94
C ASN A 100 20.70 -3.68 25.65
N ASN A 101 20.96 -4.97 25.79
CA ASN A 101 20.92 -5.89 24.64
C ASN A 101 19.50 -6.06 24.07
N ALA A 102 18.52 -6.30 24.94
CA ALA A 102 17.13 -6.45 24.52
C ALA A 102 16.55 -5.17 23.91
N TYR A 103 16.88 -4.01 24.54
CA TYR A 103 16.47 -2.71 24.02
C TYR A 103 17.00 -2.44 22.63
N ASN A 104 18.32 -2.57 22.41
CA ASN A 104 18.94 -2.28 21.11
C ASN A 104 18.38 -3.21 20.01
N ASN A 105 18.22 -4.49 20.32
CA ASN A 105 17.66 -5.45 19.36
C ASN A 105 16.21 -5.16 19.05
N ALA A 106 15.37 -4.92 20.05
CA ALA A 106 13.95 -4.63 19.87
C ALA A 106 13.74 -3.29 19.15
N TYR A 107 14.50 -2.25 19.52
CA TYR A 107 14.41 -0.94 18.88
C TYR A 107 14.74 -1.02 17.40
N THR A 108 15.87 -1.60 17.03
CA THR A 108 16.30 -1.73 15.64
C THR A 108 15.32 -2.58 14.83
N SER A 109 14.88 -3.71 15.39
CA SER A 109 13.92 -4.60 14.72
C SER A 109 12.57 -3.91 14.49
N ASN A 110 12.03 -3.25 15.52
CA ASN A 110 10.74 -2.55 15.43
C ASN A 110 10.80 -1.36 14.47
N LEU A 111 11.86 -0.57 14.52
CA LEU A 111 12.03 0.56 13.61
C LEU A 111 12.09 0.09 12.15
N ASN A 112 12.91 -0.92 11.85
CA ASN A 112 13.03 -1.46 10.51
C ASN A 112 11.69 -2.07 10.02
N ALA A 113 10.98 -2.80 10.88
CA ALA A 113 9.68 -3.37 10.53
C ALA A 113 8.64 -2.28 10.20
N ARG A 114 8.58 -1.20 10.98
CA ARG A 114 7.68 -0.07 10.74
C ARG A 114 8.01 0.66 9.44
N LEU A 115 9.28 0.98 9.21
CA LEU A 115 9.70 1.64 7.97
C LEU A 115 9.42 0.77 6.74
N THR A 116 9.68 -0.53 6.84
CA THR A 116 9.35 -1.50 5.78
C THR A 116 7.85 -1.57 5.52
N ASN A 117 7.02 -1.61 6.57
CA ASN A 117 5.56 -1.63 6.43
C ASN A 117 5.03 -0.34 5.80
N ASN A 118 5.56 0.81 6.19
CA ASN A 118 5.23 2.09 5.58
C ASN A 118 5.54 2.10 4.07
N GLN A 119 6.75 1.64 3.71
CA GLN A 119 7.16 1.56 2.31
C GLN A 119 6.30 0.56 1.52
N ASN A 120 5.98 -0.60 2.10
CA ASN A 120 5.11 -1.59 1.47
C ASN A 120 3.69 -1.05 1.24
N THR A 121 3.18 -0.25 2.17
CA THR A 121 1.86 0.40 2.04
C THR A 121 1.86 1.38 0.86
N ILE A 122 2.89 2.22 0.75
CA ILE A 122 3.06 3.15 -0.37
C ILE A 122 3.19 2.38 -1.70
N ASN A 123 4.03 1.36 -1.75
CA ASN A 123 4.26 0.56 -2.96
C ASN A 123 2.99 -0.19 -3.42
N SER A 124 2.21 -0.70 -2.47
CA SER A 124 0.94 -1.38 -2.78
C SER A 124 -0.08 -0.42 -3.38
N GLN A 125 -0.15 0.81 -2.87
CA GLN A 125 -1.04 1.83 -3.41
C GLN A 125 -0.56 2.32 -4.79
N SER A 126 0.75 2.42 -5.02
CA SER A 126 1.30 2.72 -6.35
C SER A 126 0.87 1.68 -7.39
N LYS A 127 0.97 0.40 -7.05
CA LYS A 127 0.50 -0.69 -7.93
C LYS A 127 -1.01 -0.64 -8.20
N LEU A 128 -1.80 -0.25 -7.19
CA LEU A 128 -3.23 -0.06 -7.37
C LEU A 128 -3.52 1.09 -8.34
N MET A 129 -2.81 2.21 -8.19
CA MET A 129 -2.92 3.36 -9.09
C MET A 129 -2.62 2.96 -10.55
N ASP A 130 -1.55 2.18 -10.78
CA ASP A 130 -1.19 1.67 -12.11
C ASP A 130 -2.28 0.74 -12.66
N THR A 131 -2.87 -0.10 -11.81
CA THR A 131 -3.96 -1.01 -12.18
C THR A 131 -5.23 -0.24 -12.57
N GLU A 132 -5.59 0.79 -11.82
CA GLU A 132 -6.76 1.62 -12.14
C GLU A 132 -6.52 2.44 -13.42
N HIS A 133 -5.30 2.92 -13.65
CA HIS A 133 -4.94 3.54 -14.93
C HIS A 133 -5.12 2.58 -16.13
N GLN A 134 -4.69 1.32 -15.98
CA GLN A 134 -4.89 0.32 -17.01
C GLN A 134 -6.37 0.03 -17.26
N LYS A 135 -7.19 -0.04 -16.21
CA LYS A 135 -8.64 -0.23 -16.33
C LYS A 135 -9.29 0.93 -17.10
N ASP A 136 -9.01 2.18 -16.71
CA ASP A 136 -9.55 3.36 -17.38
C ASP A 136 -9.15 3.38 -18.87
N THR A 137 -7.89 3.02 -19.17
CA THR A 137 -7.39 2.90 -20.55
C THR A 137 -8.10 1.79 -21.33
N ASN A 138 -8.32 0.63 -20.73
CA ASN A 138 -8.99 -0.50 -21.38
C ASN A 138 -10.47 -0.18 -21.66
N ILE A 139 -11.16 0.49 -20.74
CA ILE A 139 -12.53 0.96 -20.92
C ILE A 139 -12.59 1.93 -22.12
N TYR A 140 -11.72 2.93 -22.12
CA TYR A 140 -11.65 3.90 -23.23
C TYR A 140 -11.39 3.21 -24.57
N ASN A 141 -10.42 2.31 -24.65
CA ASN A 141 -10.09 1.58 -25.86
C ASN A 141 -11.27 0.72 -26.35
N SER A 142 -11.97 0.05 -25.43
CA SER A 142 -13.17 -0.74 -25.76
C SER A 142 -14.29 0.13 -26.32
N GLU A 143 -14.55 1.27 -25.71
CA GLU A 143 -15.56 2.23 -26.18
C GLU A 143 -15.16 2.86 -27.53
N SER A 144 -13.89 3.21 -27.70
CA SER A 144 -13.34 3.73 -28.96
C SER A 144 -13.48 2.73 -30.11
N ASN A 145 -13.19 1.45 -29.83
CA ASN A 145 -13.36 0.38 -30.83
C ASN A 145 -14.83 0.19 -31.22
N LYS A 146 -15.76 0.23 -30.26
CA LYS A 146 -17.21 0.16 -30.53
C LYS A 146 -17.68 1.35 -31.35
N TYR A 147 -17.20 2.55 -31.02
CA TYR A 147 -17.50 3.77 -31.78
C TYR A 147 -16.99 3.64 -33.22
N SER A 148 -15.74 3.25 -33.42
CA SER A 148 -15.12 3.08 -34.74
C SER A 148 -15.84 2.02 -35.58
N ALA A 149 -16.22 0.89 -34.97
CA ALA A 149 -17.00 -0.15 -35.63
C ALA A 149 -18.39 0.37 -36.05
N GLY A 150 -19.05 1.14 -35.17
CA GLY A 150 -20.34 1.77 -35.48
C GLY A 150 -20.25 2.75 -36.64
N MET A 151 -19.18 3.56 -36.67
CA MET A 151 -18.92 4.49 -37.80
C MET A 151 -18.61 3.75 -39.09
N GLY A 152 -17.85 2.67 -39.03
CA GLY A 152 -17.55 1.80 -40.20
C GLY A 152 -18.80 1.17 -40.79
N LEU A 153 -19.71 0.66 -39.96
CA LEU A 153 -20.99 0.14 -40.39
C LEU A 153 -21.88 1.21 -41.03
N ALA A 154 -21.95 2.39 -40.43
CA ALA A 154 -22.69 3.51 -41.02
C ALA A 154 -22.14 3.89 -42.42
N GLY A 155 -20.80 4.01 -42.51
CA GLY A 155 -20.14 4.25 -43.81
C GLY A 155 -20.36 3.16 -44.86
N GLY A 156 -20.35 1.89 -44.44
CA GLY A 156 -20.65 0.74 -45.29
C GLY A 156 -22.09 0.74 -45.83
N ILE A 157 -23.07 1.09 -44.98
CA ILE A 157 -24.46 1.22 -45.37
C ILE A 157 -24.63 2.35 -46.39
N PHE A 158 -24.03 3.53 -46.15
CA PHE A 158 -24.06 4.66 -47.08
C PHE A 158 -23.45 4.31 -48.45
N ASN A 159 -22.29 3.65 -48.46
CA ASN A 159 -21.64 3.22 -49.69
C ASN A 159 -22.47 2.12 -50.44
N GLY A 160 -23.08 1.21 -49.69
CA GLY A 160 -23.95 0.18 -50.24
C GLY A 160 -25.20 0.75 -50.92
N VAL A 161 -25.85 1.72 -50.29
CA VAL A 161 -27.01 2.42 -50.86
C VAL A 161 -26.61 3.27 -52.07
N ALA A 162 -25.47 3.98 -52.00
CA ALA A 162 -24.97 4.79 -53.12
C ALA A 162 -24.66 3.91 -54.34
N ASN A 163 -24.15 2.70 -54.16
CA ASN A 163 -23.85 1.79 -55.27
C ASN A 163 -25.09 1.07 -55.82
N ALA A 164 -26.18 1.01 -55.06
CA ALA A 164 -27.45 0.40 -55.53
C ALA A 164 -28.29 1.36 -56.40
N ILE A 165 -27.92 2.61 -56.48
CA ILE A 165 -28.62 3.65 -57.29
C ILE A 165 -28.10 3.59 -58.74
N SER A 166 -29.02 3.59 -59.71
CA SER A 166 -28.65 3.60 -61.12
C SER A 166 -27.78 4.81 -61.50
N ASP A 167 -26.94 4.68 -62.53
CA ASP A 167 -26.00 5.73 -62.96
C ASP A 167 -26.70 7.04 -63.34
N GLU A 168 -27.95 6.99 -63.84
CA GLU A 168 -28.78 8.18 -64.13
C GLU A 168 -29.13 8.95 -62.85
N THR A 169 -29.43 8.19 -61.77
CA THR A 169 -29.74 8.78 -60.45
C THR A 169 -28.49 9.36 -59.81
N LYS A 170 -27.34 8.70 -59.98
CA LYS A 170 -26.04 9.22 -59.51
C LYS A 170 -25.69 10.56 -60.14
N LYS A 171 -25.93 10.74 -61.41
CA LYS A 171 -25.67 11.96 -62.18
C LYS A 171 -26.53 13.13 -61.68
N ASN A 172 -27.83 12.87 -61.41
CA ASN A 172 -28.73 13.90 -60.86
C ASN A 172 -28.44 14.32 -59.42
N ILE A 173 -27.78 13.47 -58.67
CA ILE A 173 -27.40 13.74 -57.27
C ILE A 173 -26.04 14.41 -57.16
N SER A 174 -25.14 14.22 -58.16
CA SER A 174 -23.79 14.75 -58.13
C SER A 174 -23.74 16.28 -58.08
N ASP A 175 -24.74 16.95 -58.67
CA ASP A 175 -24.81 18.42 -58.77
C ASP A 175 -25.51 19.08 -57.54
N LYS A 176 -25.93 18.32 -56.56
CA LYS A 176 -26.60 18.77 -55.34
C LYS A 176 -25.63 18.83 -54.16
N THR A 177 -25.94 19.68 -53.19
CA THR A 177 -25.17 19.71 -51.91
C THR A 177 -25.30 18.39 -51.12
N PRO A 178 -24.38 18.09 -50.21
CA PRO A 178 -24.46 16.87 -49.42
C PRO A 178 -25.79 16.70 -48.64
N GLY A 179 -26.40 17.80 -48.18
CA GLY A 179 -27.72 17.79 -47.51
C GLY A 179 -28.85 17.43 -48.46
N ASP A 180 -28.89 18.10 -49.65
CA ASP A 180 -29.90 17.86 -50.65
C ASP A 180 -29.85 16.40 -51.20
N ARG A 181 -28.67 15.82 -51.27
CA ARG A 181 -28.46 14.40 -51.66
C ARG A 181 -29.07 13.41 -50.65
N CYS A 182 -28.93 13.68 -49.34
CA CYS A 182 -29.51 12.86 -48.31
C CYS A 182 -31.03 12.93 -48.31
N ASP A 183 -31.61 14.09 -48.46
CA ASP A 183 -33.07 14.27 -48.51
C ASP A 183 -33.71 13.58 -49.72
N GLU A 184 -33.09 13.70 -50.87
CA GLU A 184 -33.56 13.05 -52.15
C GLU A 184 -33.48 11.52 -52.02
N LEU A 185 -32.40 10.98 -51.44
CA LEU A 185 -32.26 9.54 -51.21
C LEU A 185 -33.29 9.04 -50.20
N LEU A 186 -33.57 9.78 -49.16
CA LEU A 186 -34.58 9.44 -48.15
C LEU A 186 -35.99 9.47 -48.75
N LYS A 187 -36.34 10.43 -49.61
CA LYS A 187 -37.64 10.46 -50.36
C LYS A 187 -37.82 9.25 -51.23
N ARG A 188 -36.79 8.87 -51.98
CA ARG A 188 -36.85 7.71 -52.88
C ARG A 188 -36.95 6.39 -52.12
N LEU A 189 -36.26 6.22 -50.99
CA LEU A 189 -36.36 5.07 -50.12
C LEU A 189 -37.75 4.94 -49.50
N LYS A 190 -38.46 6.05 -49.25
CA LYS A 190 -39.84 6.06 -48.76
C LYS A 190 -40.90 5.86 -49.90
N GLY A 191 -40.48 5.80 -51.16
CA GLY A 191 -41.41 5.63 -52.27
C GLY A 191 -42.20 6.89 -52.61
N GLU A 192 -41.75 8.07 -52.10
CA GLU A 192 -42.36 9.36 -52.42
C GLU A 192 -41.85 9.85 -53.80
N LYS A 193 -42.77 10.14 -54.72
CA LYS A 193 -42.46 10.63 -56.06
C LYS A 193 -42.24 12.13 -56.04
#